data_22f780832f5d8f1616d90e6ae28d9a14
#
_entry.id   22f780832f5d8f1616d90e6ae28d9a14
#
_cell.length_a   1.000
_cell.length_b   1.000
_cell.length_c   1.000
_cell.angle_alpha   90.00
_cell.angle_beta   90.00
_cell.angle_gamma   90.00
#
_symmetry.space_group_name_H-M   'P 1'
#
loop_
_entity.id
_entity.type
_entity.pdbx_description
1 polymer ?
#
loop_
_entity_poly.entity_id
_entity_poly.type
_entity_poly.pdbx_seq_one_letter_code
_entity_poly.pdbx_strand_id
1 'polypeptide(L)'
;TRQLSLTWMNRIAAALEVEPELLVRGEAVEQPRFLARLTADGAEALPAPRDAILPTALGSDGTLLALAIEAPVGQYRAGDQVWLRQYGPEQAARLLNRDVLVPRPGGRFAFGRLIDRDEQRVAILPPDPGHRQIVVEHPAWIAAAEMLVRAL
;
A
#
# COMPACT_ATOMS: atom_id res chain seq x y z
N THR A 1 7.82 -5.41 -23.56
CA THR A 1 7.67 -5.09 -23.50
C THR A 1 8.11 -5.01 -23.43
N ARG A 2 8.14 -4.84 -23.20
CA ARG A 2 8.37 -4.46 -23.06
C ARG A 2 8.76 -4.81 -22.66
N GLN A 3 8.60 -4.88 -22.32
CA GLN A 3 8.65 -4.83 -21.96
C GLN A 3 8.65 -5.40 -21.44
N LEU A 4 8.59 -5.79 -21.06
CA LEU A 4 8.31 -5.90 -20.54
C LEU A 4 8.64 -5.96 -20.22
N SER A 5 8.62 -5.96 -20.01
CA SER A 5 8.72 -5.66 -19.52
C SER A 5 8.63 -5.19 -19.16
N LEU A 6 8.27 -4.64 -19.06
CA LEU A 6 7.85 -3.99 -18.42
C LEU A 6 6.87 -3.98 -18.59
N THR A 7 6.14 -4.05 -18.75
CA THR A 7 5.19 -4.03 -18.61
C THR A 7 4.89 -4.93 -18.31
N TRP A 8 4.89 -5.39 -18.16
CA TRP A 8 4.61 -5.93 -17.58
C TRP A 8 4.74 -5.96 -16.85
N MET A 9 5.15 -5.81 -16.68
CA MET A 9 5.17 -5.54 -15.68
C MET A 9 4.49 -4.79 -15.46
N ASN A 10 3.83 -4.31 -15.84
CA ASN A 10 3.11 -3.72 -15.54
C ASN A 10 2.23 -4.16 -15.50
N ARG A 11 1.88 -4.73 -15.51
CA ARG A 11 1.19 -5.06 -15.22
C ARG A 11 1.25 -5.94 -14.56
N ILE A 12 1.70 -6.41 -14.24
CA ILE A 12 1.67 -6.74 -13.53
C ILE A 12 1.61 -6.40 -13.09
N ALA A 13 1.68 -5.97 -13.18
CA ALA A 13 1.56 -5.44 -12.84
C ALA A 13 0.84 -5.23 -12.98
N ALA A 14 0.40 -4.98 -13.20
CA ALA A 14 -0.31 -4.69 -13.28
C ALA A 14 -0.79 -5.35 -13.13
N ALA A 15 -0.80 -5.75 -13.11
CA ALA A 15 -1.10 -6.08 -13.02
C ALA A 15 -0.81 -6.50 -12.59
N LEU A 16 -0.53 -6.68 -12.40
CA LEU A 16 -0.13 -6.64 -12.17
C LEU A 16 -0.05 -6.18 -12.13
N GLU A 17 -0.39 -5.92 -12.35
CA GLU A 17 -0.20 -5.40 -12.50
C GLU A 17 0.24 -4.63 -12.07
N VAL A 18 0.45 -4.45 -11.66
CA VAL A 18 1.04 -3.78 -11.36
C VAL A 18 1.79 -3.36 -11.43
N GLU A 19 2.09 -2.87 -11.19
CA GLU A 19 2.95 -2.52 -11.38
C GLU A 19 4.14 -2.90 -11.24
N PRO A 20 4.29 -2.83 -11.58
CA PRO A 20 5.49 -3.47 -11.53
C PRO A 20 6.64 -2.62 -11.32
N GLU A 21 6.73 -1.52 -11.82
CA GLU A 21 7.87 -0.80 -11.53
C GLU A 21 8.01 -0.53 -10.12
N LEU A 22 6.98 -0.47 -9.46
CA LEU A 22 7.07 -0.31 -8.11
C LEU A 22 7.73 -1.44 -7.42
N LEU A 23 7.66 -2.64 -7.94
CA LEU A 23 8.28 -3.77 -7.36
C LEU A 23 9.70 -3.92 -7.74
N VAL A 24 10.07 -3.40 -8.86
CA VAL A 24 11.35 -3.60 -9.38
C VAL A 24 12.41 -2.82 -8.67
N ARG A 25 12.08 -1.74 -8.19
CA ARG A 25 13.01 -0.89 -7.72
C ARG A 25 13.60 -1.25 -6.53
N GLY A 26 13.19 -2.22 -5.94
CA GLY A 26 13.68 -2.55 -4.66
C GLY A 26 15.14 -2.75 -4.58
N GLU A 27 15.78 -3.20 -5.62
CA GLU A 27 17.14 -3.44 -5.47
C GLU A 27 17.96 -2.23 -5.67
N ALA A 28 17.43 -1.23 -6.21
CA ALA A 28 18.20 -0.05 -6.42
C ALA A 28 18.19 0.81 -5.19
N VAL A 29 19.09 1.74 -5.15
CA VAL A 29 19.10 2.72 -4.11
C VAL A 29 18.13 3.79 -4.48
N GLU A 30 16.96 3.42 -4.80
CA GLU A 30 16.03 4.40 -5.29
C GLU A 30 15.32 5.08 -4.18
N GLN A 31 14.94 6.29 -4.46
CA GLN A 31 14.16 7.04 -3.52
C GLN A 31 12.77 6.45 -3.42
N PRO A 32 12.24 6.27 -2.21
CA PRO A 32 10.88 5.77 -2.05
C PRO A 32 9.89 6.70 -2.71
N ARG A 33 8.75 6.15 -3.10
CA ARG A 33 7.71 6.90 -3.77
C ARG A 33 6.38 6.68 -3.11
N PHE A 34 5.53 7.68 -3.23
CA PHE A 34 4.14 7.51 -2.87
C PHE A 34 3.50 6.57 -3.88
N LEU A 35 2.87 5.52 -3.38
CA LEU A 35 2.22 4.55 -4.22
C LEU A 35 0.75 4.89 -4.43
N ALA A 36 0.11 5.40 -3.39
CA ALA A 36 -1.33 5.58 -3.40
C ALA A 36 -1.68 6.79 -2.56
N ARG A 37 -2.94 7.20 -2.68
CA ARG A 37 -3.49 8.27 -1.85
C ARG A 37 -4.77 7.78 -1.22
N LEU A 38 -5.07 8.31 -0.05
CA LEU A 38 -6.30 7.98 0.65
C LEU A 38 -7.21 9.20 0.65
N THR A 39 -8.41 9.03 0.15
CA THR A 39 -9.44 10.06 0.15
C THR A 39 -10.67 9.53 0.86
N ALA A 40 -11.71 10.33 0.91
CA ALA A 40 -12.97 9.89 1.50
C ALA A 40 -13.55 8.68 0.78
N ASP A 41 -13.18 8.49 -0.49
CA ASP A 41 -13.69 7.37 -1.29
C ASP A 41 -12.85 6.11 -1.16
N GLY A 42 -11.77 6.15 -0.41
CA GLY A 42 -10.91 4.99 -0.20
C GLY A 42 -9.52 5.19 -0.77
N ALA A 43 -8.75 4.10 -0.81
CA ALA A 43 -7.39 4.16 -1.27
C ALA A 43 -7.34 3.95 -2.78
N GLU A 44 -6.63 4.83 -3.46
CA GLU A 44 -6.54 4.84 -4.91
C GLU A 44 -5.11 4.97 -5.36
N ALA A 45 -4.80 4.44 -6.53
CA ALA A 45 -3.50 4.66 -7.12
C ALA A 45 -3.34 6.12 -7.50
N LEU A 46 -2.13 6.63 -7.35
CA LEU A 46 -1.85 7.97 -7.82
C LEU A 46 -1.84 8.00 -9.34
N PRO A 47 -2.31 9.11 -9.96
CA PRO A 47 -2.23 9.22 -11.41
C PRO A 47 -0.78 9.17 -11.90
N ALA A 48 0.15 9.69 -11.13
CA ALA A 48 1.57 9.60 -11.42
C ALA A 48 2.31 9.46 -10.11
N PRO A 49 3.32 8.59 -10.03
CA PRO A 49 4.07 8.43 -8.81
C PRO A 49 4.77 9.72 -8.41
N ARG A 50 4.87 9.94 -7.12
CA ARG A 50 5.58 11.09 -6.57
C ARG A 50 6.67 10.59 -5.65
N ASP A 51 7.80 11.28 -5.65
CA ASP A 51 8.89 10.95 -4.75
C ASP A 51 8.50 11.29 -3.32
N ALA A 52 8.98 10.48 -2.40
CA ALA A 52 8.75 10.66 -0.99
C ALA A 52 10.09 10.68 -0.27
N ILE A 53 10.18 11.47 0.78
CA ILE A 53 11.41 11.56 1.55
C ILE A 53 11.34 10.57 2.68
N LEU A 54 12.26 9.63 2.70
CA LEU A 54 12.28 8.56 3.68
C LEU A 54 12.66 9.08 5.06
N PRO A 55 11.81 8.89 6.07
CA PRO A 55 12.23 9.21 7.43
C PRO A 55 13.35 8.27 7.87
N THR A 56 14.40 8.85 8.45
CA THR A 56 15.56 8.03 8.81
C THR A 56 15.23 6.97 9.86
N ALA A 57 14.21 7.20 10.65
CA ALA A 57 13.85 6.25 11.70
C ALA A 57 13.36 4.91 11.15
N LEU A 58 12.90 4.88 9.89
CA LEU A 58 12.42 3.64 9.31
C LEU A 58 13.54 2.73 8.83
N GLY A 59 14.71 3.28 8.57
CA GLY A 59 15.77 2.48 7.97
C GLY A 59 15.44 2.14 6.54
N SER A 60 16.18 1.17 6.00
CA SER A 60 16.03 0.83 4.59
C SER A 60 15.78 -0.67 4.37
N ASP A 61 15.40 -1.40 5.42
CA ASP A 61 15.15 -2.84 5.27
C ASP A 61 13.86 -3.07 4.51
N GLY A 62 13.94 -3.97 3.54
CA GLY A 62 12.76 -4.36 2.78
C GLY A 62 12.26 -3.26 1.86
N THR A 63 11.08 -3.45 1.36
CA THR A 63 10.44 -2.49 0.44
C THR A 63 9.51 -1.59 1.24
N LEU A 64 9.75 -0.30 1.14
CA LEU A 64 8.94 0.70 1.81
C LEU A 64 8.02 1.39 0.81
N LEU A 65 6.80 1.62 1.23
CA LEU A 65 5.79 2.30 0.43
C LEU A 65 5.25 3.47 1.24
N ALA A 66 4.70 4.45 0.55
CA ALA A 66 4.09 5.59 1.21
C ALA A 66 2.68 5.80 0.71
N LEU A 67 1.80 6.17 1.62
CA LEU A 67 0.40 6.49 1.33
C LEU A 67 0.18 7.94 1.71
N ALA A 68 -0.28 8.75 0.77
CA ALA A 68 -0.58 10.15 1.02
C ALA A 68 -2.04 10.29 1.43
N ILE A 69 -2.27 10.92 2.57
CA ILE A 69 -3.64 11.17 3.04
C ILE A 69 -4.06 12.52 2.52
N GLU A 70 -5.05 12.55 1.64
CA GLU A 70 -5.46 13.79 1.01
C GLU A 70 -6.77 14.34 1.54
N ALA A 71 -7.49 13.56 2.35
CA ALA A 71 -8.71 14.02 3.00
C ALA A 71 -8.79 13.36 4.37
N PRO A 72 -9.44 13.97 5.35
CA PRO A 72 -9.56 13.34 6.67
C PRO A 72 -10.34 12.04 6.56
N VAL A 73 -9.77 10.96 7.07
CA VAL A 73 -10.40 9.65 7.05
C VAL A 73 -10.06 8.97 8.37
N GLY A 74 -11.07 8.69 9.18
CA GLY A 74 -10.84 8.08 10.48
C GLY A 74 -9.91 8.93 11.33
N GLN A 75 -8.84 8.33 11.80
CA GLN A 75 -7.85 9.04 12.62
C GLN A 75 -6.81 9.78 11.79
N TYR A 76 -6.84 9.64 10.47
CA TYR A 76 -5.86 10.26 9.60
C TYR A 76 -6.35 11.63 9.16
N ARG A 77 -5.41 12.56 8.98
CA ARG A 77 -5.72 13.94 8.57
C ARG A 77 -5.13 14.22 7.20
N ALA A 78 -5.76 15.16 6.50
CA ALA A 78 -5.22 15.60 5.23
C ALA A 78 -3.79 16.08 5.41
N GLY A 79 -2.90 15.65 4.54
CA GLY A 79 -1.49 15.97 4.61
C GLY A 79 -0.64 14.94 5.33
N ASP A 80 -1.25 14.00 6.03
CA ASP A 80 -0.51 12.93 6.67
C ASP A 80 0.15 12.04 5.63
N GLN A 81 1.27 11.44 6.02
CA GLN A 81 1.94 10.43 5.22
C GLN A 81 2.04 9.17 6.05
N VAL A 82 1.58 8.06 5.51
CA VAL A 82 1.70 6.77 6.18
C VAL A 82 2.79 5.99 5.47
N TRP A 83 3.78 5.56 6.22
CA TRP A 83 4.87 4.76 5.68
C TRP A 83 4.65 3.31 6.04
N LEU A 84 4.76 2.45 5.05
CA LEU A 84 4.41 1.04 5.19
C LEU A 84 5.56 0.18 4.69
N ARG A 85 5.72 -0.99 5.32
CA ARG A 85 6.71 -1.97 4.90
C ARG A 85 6.00 -3.16 4.28
N GLN A 86 6.50 -3.61 3.15
CA GLN A 86 5.85 -4.66 2.38
C GLN A 86 6.24 -6.04 2.92
N TYR A 87 5.25 -6.91 3.03
CA TYR A 87 5.43 -8.30 3.43
C TYR A 87 4.72 -9.20 2.44
N GLY A 88 5.16 -10.46 2.38
CA GLY A 88 4.43 -11.45 1.60
C GLY A 88 3.12 -11.82 2.29
N PRO A 89 2.14 -12.31 1.52
CA PRO A 89 0.84 -12.65 2.11
C PRO A 89 0.91 -13.79 3.10
N GLU A 90 1.94 -14.61 3.04
CA GLU A 90 2.08 -15.69 4.01
C GLU A 90 2.34 -15.17 5.42
N GLN A 91 2.67 -13.90 5.57
CA GLN A 91 2.91 -13.32 6.88
C GLN A 91 1.70 -12.59 7.45
N ALA A 92 0.54 -12.77 6.83
CA ALA A 92 -0.65 -12.02 7.23
C ALA A 92 -1.00 -12.22 8.71
N ALA A 93 -0.76 -13.42 9.25
CA ALA A 93 -1.10 -13.67 10.64
C ALA A 93 -0.35 -12.74 11.60
N ARG A 94 0.86 -12.34 11.23
CA ARG A 94 1.66 -11.44 12.07
C ARG A 94 1.20 -10.00 11.99
N LEU A 95 0.37 -9.69 11.00
CA LEU A 95 -0.04 -8.32 10.73
C LEU A 95 -1.47 -8.04 11.18
N LEU A 96 -2.10 -8.99 11.86
CA LEU A 96 -3.46 -8.78 12.36
C LEU A 96 -3.51 -7.59 13.31
N ASN A 97 -4.59 -6.83 13.18
CA ASN A 97 -4.86 -5.65 14.00
C ASN A 97 -3.93 -4.47 13.71
N ARG A 98 -3.21 -4.53 12.61
CA ARG A 98 -2.40 -3.40 12.15
C ARG A 98 -3.06 -2.78 10.93
N ASP A 99 -2.79 -1.51 10.69
CA ASP A 99 -3.24 -0.87 9.46
C ASP A 99 -2.36 -1.33 8.32
N VAL A 100 -2.99 -1.73 7.21
CA VAL A 100 -2.28 -2.29 6.07
C VAL A 100 -2.82 -1.70 4.78
N LEU A 101 -1.99 -1.75 3.75
CA LEU A 101 -2.37 -1.43 2.38
C LEU A 101 -2.21 -2.69 1.56
N VAL A 102 -3.25 -3.06 0.81
CA VAL A 102 -3.26 -4.30 0.06
C VAL A 102 -3.71 -4.01 -1.37
N PRO A 103 -3.01 -4.52 -2.38
CA PRO A 103 -3.43 -4.28 -3.77
C PRO A 103 -4.66 -5.10 -4.12
N ARG A 104 -5.50 -4.54 -4.96
CA ARG A 104 -6.71 -5.18 -5.47
C ARG A 104 -6.66 -5.16 -6.98
N PRO A 105 -7.43 -6.04 -7.64
CA PRO A 105 -7.46 -6.03 -9.11
C PRO A 105 -7.89 -4.66 -9.63
N GLY A 106 -7.38 -4.32 -10.81
CA GLY A 106 -7.76 -3.09 -11.47
C GLY A 106 -7.04 -1.85 -10.98
N GLY A 107 -5.88 -2.01 -10.38
CA GLY A 107 -5.11 -0.86 -9.92
C GLY A 107 -5.68 -0.21 -8.68
N ARG A 108 -6.54 -0.90 -7.96
CA ARG A 108 -7.12 -0.39 -6.74
C ARG A 108 -6.39 -0.91 -5.52
N PHE A 109 -6.63 -0.30 -4.38
CA PHE A 109 -6.05 -0.72 -3.13
C PHE A 109 -7.11 -0.76 -2.04
N ALA A 110 -6.82 -1.48 -0.97
CA ALA A 110 -7.61 -1.45 0.24
C ALA A 110 -6.69 -1.02 1.36
N PHE A 111 -7.13 -0.07 2.17
CA PHE A 111 -6.36 0.40 3.30
C PHE A 111 -7.23 0.40 4.54
N GLY A 112 -6.70 -0.13 5.62
CA GLY A 112 -7.39 -0.17 6.89
C GLY A 112 -6.80 -1.24 7.77
N ARG A 113 -7.53 -1.57 8.84
CA ARG A 113 -7.06 -2.56 9.79
C ARG A 113 -7.27 -3.96 9.26
N LEU A 114 -6.25 -4.79 9.34
CA LEU A 114 -6.36 -6.19 8.97
C LEU A 114 -7.03 -6.91 10.12
N ILE A 115 -8.30 -7.31 9.92
CA ILE A 115 -9.11 -7.84 11.01
C ILE A 115 -9.27 -9.36 10.96
N ASP A 116 -9.02 -9.97 9.81
CA ASP A 116 -9.15 -11.42 9.69
C ASP A 116 -8.37 -11.87 8.47
N ARG A 117 -8.08 -13.16 8.45
CA ARG A 117 -7.38 -13.72 7.30
C ARG A 117 -7.63 -15.23 7.25
N ASP A 118 -7.52 -15.83 6.07
CA ASP A 118 -7.39 -17.27 5.92
C ASP A 118 -6.27 -17.54 4.93
N GLU A 119 -6.18 -18.75 4.40
CA GLU A 119 -5.06 -19.11 3.53
C GLU A 119 -5.08 -18.36 2.21
N GLN A 120 -6.23 -17.84 1.80
CA GLN A 120 -6.37 -17.24 0.49
C GLN A 120 -6.84 -15.80 0.53
N ARG A 121 -7.36 -15.32 1.66
CA ARG A 121 -8.03 -14.04 1.71
C ARG A 121 -7.65 -13.26 2.96
N VAL A 122 -7.76 -11.95 2.85
CA VAL A 122 -7.63 -11.07 4.01
C VAL A 122 -8.85 -10.16 4.06
N ALA A 123 -9.25 -9.78 5.26
CA ALA A 123 -10.36 -8.86 5.47
C ALA A 123 -9.82 -7.58 6.09
N ILE A 124 -10.15 -6.46 5.47
CA ILE A 124 -9.63 -5.16 5.86
C ILE A 124 -10.79 -4.26 6.20
N LEU A 125 -10.72 -3.64 7.37
CA LEU A 125 -11.73 -2.69 7.81
C LEU A 125 -11.21 -1.28 7.56
N PRO A 126 -11.82 -0.53 6.61
CA PRO A 126 -11.37 0.83 6.34
C PRO A 126 -11.47 1.71 7.59
N PRO A 127 -10.65 2.76 7.67
CA PRO A 127 -10.65 3.61 8.85
C PRO A 127 -11.89 4.48 8.97
N ASP A 128 -12.63 4.68 7.88
CA ASP A 128 -13.85 5.47 7.93
C ASP A 128 -14.96 4.63 8.54
N PRO A 129 -15.59 5.07 9.64
CA PRO A 129 -16.56 4.24 10.35
C PRO A 129 -17.75 3.81 9.54
N GLY A 130 -18.08 4.51 8.46
CA GLY A 130 -19.23 4.14 7.65
C GLY A 130 -18.99 3.03 6.65
N HIS A 131 -17.77 2.53 6.53
CA HIS A 131 -17.44 1.56 5.48
C HIS A 131 -17.46 0.14 6.01
N ARG A 132 -17.84 -0.77 5.13
CA ARG A 132 -17.82 -2.20 5.45
C ARG A 132 -16.44 -2.76 5.19
N GLN A 133 -16.18 -3.92 5.77
CA GLN A 133 -14.92 -4.60 5.51
C GLN A 133 -14.78 -4.93 4.03
N ILE A 134 -13.56 -4.97 3.59
CA ILE A 134 -13.19 -5.32 2.23
C ILE A 134 -12.44 -6.63 2.28
N VAL A 135 -12.89 -7.61 1.48
CA VAL A 135 -12.21 -8.90 1.40
C VAL A 135 -11.40 -8.92 0.13
N VAL A 136 -10.11 -9.20 0.25
CA VAL A 136 -9.19 -9.28 -0.89
C VAL A 136 -8.71 -10.71 -1.01
N GLU A 137 -8.91 -11.30 -2.19
CA GLU A 137 -8.49 -12.67 -2.44
C GLU A 137 -7.12 -12.68 -3.08
N HIS A 138 -6.28 -13.60 -2.62
CA HIS A 138 -4.94 -13.81 -3.18
C HIS A 138 -4.15 -12.52 -3.31
N PRO A 139 -3.99 -11.77 -2.23
CA PRO A 139 -3.23 -10.52 -2.34
C PRO A 139 -1.79 -10.83 -2.72
N ALA A 140 -1.24 -10.00 -3.61
CA ALA A 140 0.15 -10.19 -4.03
C ALA A 140 1.12 -9.85 -2.91
N TRP A 141 0.76 -8.89 -2.08
CA TRP A 141 1.57 -8.48 -0.93
C TRP A 141 0.67 -7.74 0.05
N ILE A 142 1.20 -7.53 1.25
CA ILE A 142 0.51 -6.76 2.29
C ILE A 142 1.55 -5.81 2.86
N ALA A 143 1.28 -4.52 2.86
CA ALA A 143 2.19 -3.54 3.43
C ALA A 143 1.61 -3.04 4.74
N ALA A 144 2.39 -3.17 5.81
CA ALA A 144 1.93 -2.80 7.14
C ALA A 144 2.46 -1.42 7.51
N ALA A 145 1.59 -0.59 8.05
CA ALA A 145 1.95 0.76 8.46
C ALA A 145 2.90 0.73 9.65
N GLU A 146 3.99 1.48 9.56
CA GLU A 146 4.97 1.55 10.62
C GLU A 146 5.17 2.96 11.15
N MET A 147 4.88 3.97 10.36
CA MET A 147 5.11 5.33 10.79
C MET A 147 4.10 6.27 10.16
N LEU A 148 3.61 7.19 10.94
CA LEU A 148 2.78 8.29 10.47
C LEU A 148 3.57 9.58 10.59
N VAL A 149 3.67 10.32 9.51
CA VAL A 149 4.34 11.60 9.49
C VAL A 149 3.29 12.69 9.30
N ARG A 150 3.26 13.62 10.19
CA ARG A 150 2.26 14.69 10.17
C ARG A 150 2.97 16.02 10.41
N ALA A 151 2.77 16.94 9.50
CA ALA A 151 3.28 18.28 9.68
C ALA A 151 2.30 19.07 10.54
N LEU A 152 2.84 19.90 11.40
CA LEU A 152 2.02 20.73 12.27
C LEU A 152 1.71 22.07 11.64
#